data_47680ed148d5e728317f901832226f2b
#
_entry.id   47680ed148d5e728317f901832226f2b
#
_cell.length_a   1.000
_cell.length_b   1.000
_cell.length_c   1.000
_cell.angle_alpha   90.00
_cell.angle_beta   90.00
_cell.angle_gamma   90.00
#
_symmetry.space_group_name_H-M   'P 1'
#
loop_
_entity.id
_entity.type
_entity.pdbx_description
1 polymer ?
#
loop_
_entity_poly.entity_id
_entity_poly.type
_entity_poly.pdbx_seq_one_letter_code
_entity_poly.pdbx_strand_id
1 'polypeptide(L)'
;QAQDVAEATLAATPGSAALVAIRPSTGEIVAAANSPGTNGLPLATTGQAAPGSTFKIVTALALLRAGLTPDSLVSCTETVTVDGRVFKNYDNYPASGLGEIPLRTALANSCNTAFISQRDLVSQADLADAAAALGVGVAYDTGYSGFVGSVPREATKTEHAASMIGQGKVTASALSMAIVVATVVHGSTLLPRLVERPSVPTAAKSDTPQASSPTTSAPTASSAPTATPAPTVPPAPAKPLTAAEAVALRTMLSGVVSDGSARSLIGVADGAKTGTAEYYASGTTKVHAWMVAFRGDLAVAAYVEEGVSGSKTAGPLVAAFLKGYAG
;
A
#
# COMPACT_ATOMS: atom_id res chain seq x y z
N GLN A 1 -10.20 16.42 -12.83
CA GLN A 1 -11.11 16.46 -11.63
C GLN A 1 -10.50 15.80 -10.39
N ALA A 2 -10.09 14.50 -10.41
CA ALA A 2 -9.54 13.87 -9.19
C ALA A 2 -8.25 14.53 -8.74
N GLN A 3 -7.35 14.84 -9.69
CA GLN A 3 -6.08 15.54 -9.40
C GLN A 3 -6.35 16.92 -8.78
N ASP A 4 -7.27 17.71 -9.34
CA ASP A 4 -7.59 19.06 -8.83
C ASP A 4 -8.14 19.01 -7.39
N VAL A 5 -8.99 18.00 -7.10
CA VAL A 5 -9.52 17.79 -5.75
C VAL A 5 -8.41 17.37 -4.77
N ALA A 6 -7.48 16.51 -5.21
CA ALA A 6 -6.35 16.09 -4.39
C ALA A 6 -5.41 17.27 -4.07
N GLU A 7 -5.09 18.10 -5.06
CA GLU A 7 -4.28 19.29 -4.89
C GLU A 7 -4.97 20.32 -3.97
N ALA A 8 -6.25 20.59 -4.19
CA ALA A 8 -7.05 21.45 -3.32
C ALA A 8 -7.09 20.94 -1.87
N THR A 9 -7.21 19.61 -1.69
CA THR A 9 -7.20 18.97 -0.37
C THR A 9 -5.87 19.20 0.36
N LEU A 10 -4.76 19.19 -0.36
CA LEU A 10 -3.42 19.34 0.22
C LEU A 10 -2.94 20.81 0.29
N ALA A 11 -3.60 21.74 -0.39
CA ALA A 11 -3.15 23.13 -0.54
C ALA A 11 -2.86 23.84 0.77
N ALA A 12 -3.66 23.60 1.80
CA ALA A 12 -3.52 24.21 3.13
C ALA A 12 -2.82 23.29 4.15
N THR A 13 -2.31 22.12 3.73
CA THR A 13 -1.65 21.19 4.65
C THR A 13 -0.26 21.71 5.01
N PRO A 14 0.02 21.96 6.30
CA PRO A 14 1.35 22.39 6.72
C PRO A 14 2.36 21.25 6.54
N GLY A 15 3.56 21.59 6.06
CA GLY A 15 4.65 20.62 5.83
C GLY A 15 4.42 19.70 4.64
N SER A 16 5.20 18.62 4.61
CA SER A 16 5.19 17.67 3.51
C SER A 16 4.06 16.66 3.65
N ALA A 17 3.19 16.60 2.67
CA ALA A 17 2.10 15.64 2.60
C ALA A 17 1.87 15.16 1.16
N ALA A 18 1.28 13.99 1.03
CA ALA A 18 0.99 13.37 -0.27
C ALA A 18 -0.35 12.65 -0.24
N LEU A 19 -1.02 12.61 -1.39
CA LEU A 19 -2.25 11.85 -1.60
C LEU A 19 -2.19 11.16 -2.97
N VAL A 20 -2.50 9.87 -2.98
CA VAL A 20 -2.62 9.08 -4.21
C VAL A 20 -3.98 8.41 -4.22
N ALA A 21 -4.66 8.47 -5.36
CA ALA A 21 -5.92 7.77 -5.59
C ALA A 21 -5.84 6.90 -6.85
N ILE A 22 -6.38 5.69 -6.75
CA ILE A 22 -6.38 4.67 -7.81
C ILE A 22 -7.81 4.19 -8.02
N ARG A 23 -8.20 3.95 -9.26
CA ARG A 23 -9.44 3.26 -9.63
C ARG A 23 -9.21 1.74 -9.65
N PRO A 24 -9.71 0.97 -8.66
CA PRO A 24 -9.45 -0.46 -8.57
C PRO A 24 -9.86 -1.26 -9.80
N SER A 25 -10.98 -0.93 -10.44
CA SER A 25 -11.47 -1.67 -11.62
C SER A 25 -10.53 -1.63 -12.82
N THR A 26 -9.72 -0.57 -12.96
CA THR A 26 -8.84 -0.34 -14.12
C THR A 26 -7.37 -0.29 -13.81
N GLY A 27 -6.99 -0.06 -12.54
CA GLY A 27 -5.62 0.24 -12.13
C GLY A 27 -5.18 1.68 -12.43
N GLU A 28 -6.07 2.53 -12.93
CA GLU A 28 -5.76 3.92 -13.26
C GLU A 28 -5.42 4.73 -12.01
N ILE A 29 -4.27 5.39 -12.01
CA ILE A 29 -3.90 6.37 -11.00
C ILE A 29 -4.59 7.68 -11.37
N VAL A 30 -5.70 7.99 -10.70
CA VAL A 30 -6.55 9.16 -11.01
C VAL A 30 -6.06 10.44 -10.32
N ALA A 31 -5.24 10.32 -9.29
CA ALA A 31 -4.57 11.44 -8.64
C ALA A 31 -3.25 11.01 -7.99
N ALA A 32 -2.23 11.90 -8.07
CA ALA A 32 -0.97 11.81 -7.34
C ALA A 32 -0.53 13.24 -7.01
N ALA A 33 -0.92 13.72 -5.83
CA ALA A 33 -0.75 15.11 -5.42
C ALA A 33 0.21 15.24 -4.23
N ASN A 34 0.91 16.36 -4.20
CA ASN A 34 1.84 16.73 -3.13
C ASN A 34 1.44 18.10 -2.55
N SER A 35 1.60 18.27 -1.22
CA SER A 35 1.42 19.58 -0.61
C SER A 35 2.52 20.57 -1.03
N PRO A 36 2.29 21.88 -0.93
CA PRO A 36 3.31 22.89 -1.20
C PRO A 36 4.59 22.71 -0.35
N GLY A 37 4.45 22.15 0.87
CA GLY A 37 5.56 21.90 1.79
C GLY A 37 6.58 20.86 1.29
N THR A 38 6.27 20.10 0.24
CA THR A 38 7.25 19.19 -0.39
C THR A 38 8.31 19.92 -1.23
N ASN A 39 8.13 21.23 -1.48
CA ASN A 39 9.04 22.06 -2.29
C ASN A 39 9.35 21.42 -3.67
N GLY A 40 8.34 20.84 -4.30
CA GLY A 40 8.44 20.21 -5.63
C GLY A 40 8.97 18.77 -5.63
N LEU A 41 9.29 18.20 -4.47
CA LEU A 41 9.64 16.76 -4.40
C LEU A 41 8.40 15.92 -4.68
N PRO A 42 8.47 14.87 -5.52
CA PRO A 42 7.34 14.01 -5.88
C PRO A 42 7.05 12.98 -4.78
N LEU A 43 6.77 13.46 -3.56
CA LEU A 43 6.59 12.64 -2.36
C LEU A 43 5.51 11.57 -2.52
N ALA A 44 4.45 11.88 -3.25
CA ALA A 44 3.34 10.94 -3.52
C ALA A 44 3.83 9.63 -4.15
N THR A 45 4.81 9.72 -5.06
CA THR A 45 5.27 8.59 -5.85
C THR A 45 6.63 8.05 -5.43
N THR A 46 7.51 8.89 -4.91
CA THR A 46 8.90 8.51 -4.57
C THR A 46 9.22 8.54 -3.09
N GLY A 47 8.27 8.98 -2.24
CA GLY A 47 8.43 9.00 -0.79
C GLY A 47 8.80 7.62 -0.23
N GLN A 48 9.65 7.61 0.80
CA GLN A 48 10.09 6.38 1.47
C GLN A 48 9.98 6.59 2.97
N ALA A 49 8.90 6.08 3.54
CA ALA A 49 8.65 6.18 4.98
C ALA A 49 8.08 4.87 5.52
N ALA A 50 8.25 4.62 6.81
CA ALA A 50 7.62 3.49 7.47
C ALA A 50 6.08 3.64 7.39
N PRO A 51 5.35 2.65 6.85
CA PRO A 51 3.90 2.73 6.70
C PRO A 51 3.14 2.58 8.03
N GLY A 52 3.84 2.15 9.08
CA GLY A 52 3.23 1.86 10.37
C GLY A 52 2.04 0.90 10.22
N SER A 53 1.03 1.11 11.03
CA SER A 53 -0.13 0.20 11.08
C SER A 53 -0.95 0.07 9.81
N THR A 54 -0.72 0.86 8.74
CA THR A 54 -1.34 0.58 7.44
C THR A 54 -0.82 -0.73 6.84
N PHE A 55 0.43 -1.09 7.15
CA PHE A 55 1.03 -2.36 6.73
C PHE A 55 0.37 -3.60 7.36
N LYS A 56 -0.43 -3.45 8.42
CA LYS A 56 -1.19 -4.57 8.99
C LYS A 56 -2.19 -5.19 8.00
N ILE A 57 -2.51 -4.54 6.89
CA ILE A 57 -3.25 -5.13 5.78
C ILE A 57 -2.43 -6.28 5.18
N VAL A 58 -1.14 -6.05 4.97
CA VAL A 58 -0.18 -7.06 4.46
C VAL A 58 -0.01 -8.18 5.49
N THR A 59 0.21 -7.81 6.75
CA THR A 59 0.38 -8.78 7.83
C THR A 59 -0.88 -9.63 8.02
N ALA A 60 -2.07 -9.04 7.91
CA ALA A 60 -3.32 -9.79 7.95
C ALA A 60 -3.40 -10.82 6.80
N LEU A 61 -2.99 -10.46 5.58
CA LEU A 61 -2.92 -11.42 4.47
C LEU A 61 -1.95 -12.57 4.79
N ALA A 62 -0.76 -12.27 5.33
CA ALA A 62 0.19 -13.30 5.71
C ALA A 62 -0.39 -14.24 6.77
N LEU A 63 -1.09 -13.71 7.78
CA LEU A 63 -1.75 -14.50 8.82
C LEU A 63 -2.92 -15.35 8.29
N LEU A 64 -3.73 -14.81 7.36
CA LEU A 64 -4.76 -15.57 6.67
C LEU A 64 -4.16 -16.76 5.91
N ARG A 65 -3.02 -16.56 5.24
CA ARG A 65 -2.25 -17.61 4.53
C ARG A 65 -1.61 -18.63 5.47
N ALA A 66 -1.32 -18.23 6.70
CA ALA A 66 -0.87 -19.13 7.76
C ALA A 66 -2.01 -19.91 8.43
N GLY A 67 -3.26 -19.78 7.96
CA GLY A 67 -4.41 -20.53 8.41
C GLY A 67 -5.30 -19.82 9.44
N LEU A 68 -5.01 -18.57 9.80
CA LEU A 68 -5.93 -17.80 10.62
C LEU A 68 -7.14 -17.35 9.78
N THR A 69 -8.24 -17.08 10.48
CA THR A 69 -9.45 -16.45 9.92
C THR A 69 -9.67 -15.08 10.55
N PRO A 70 -10.54 -14.23 10.02
CA PRO A 70 -10.91 -12.98 10.68
C PRO A 70 -11.46 -13.18 12.10
N ASP A 71 -11.99 -14.35 12.40
CA ASP A 71 -12.56 -14.71 13.71
C ASP A 71 -11.60 -15.45 14.64
N SER A 72 -10.41 -15.80 14.18
CA SER A 72 -9.37 -16.41 15.02
C SER A 72 -9.02 -15.49 16.17
N LEU A 73 -9.01 -16.05 17.40
CA LEU A 73 -8.64 -15.29 18.59
C LEU A 73 -7.13 -15.04 18.59
N VAL A 74 -6.77 -13.81 18.92
CA VAL A 74 -5.38 -13.34 19.07
C VAL A 74 -5.27 -12.53 20.34
N SER A 75 -4.14 -12.65 21.04
CA SER A 75 -3.93 -11.99 22.33
C SER A 75 -3.46 -10.54 22.13
N CYS A 76 -4.29 -9.58 22.49
CA CYS A 76 -3.95 -8.16 22.55
C CYS A 76 -3.60 -7.77 23.99
N THR A 77 -2.33 -7.72 24.29
CA THR A 77 -1.79 -7.33 25.62
C THR A 77 -1.37 -5.86 25.62
N GLU A 78 -1.12 -5.27 26.77
CA GLU A 78 -0.57 -3.90 26.86
C GLU A 78 0.80 -3.82 26.20
N THR A 79 1.64 -4.81 26.44
CA THR A 79 3.00 -4.92 25.91
C THR A 79 3.32 -6.35 25.48
N VAL A 80 4.30 -6.47 24.59
CA VAL A 80 4.94 -7.74 24.24
C VAL A 80 6.45 -7.52 24.14
N THR A 81 7.23 -8.43 24.68
CA THR A 81 8.69 -8.37 24.63
C THR A 81 9.22 -9.35 23.61
N VAL A 82 10.08 -8.89 22.73
CA VAL A 82 10.77 -9.71 21.72
C VAL A 82 12.26 -9.41 21.80
N ASP A 83 13.04 -10.40 22.14
CA ASP A 83 14.51 -10.31 22.22
C ASP A 83 15.00 -9.11 23.06
N GLY A 84 14.36 -8.90 24.22
CA GLY A 84 14.65 -7.80 25.15
C GLY A 84 14.02 -6.45 24.79
N ARG A 85 13.48 -6.27 23.59
CA ARG A 85 12.76 -5.05 23.19
C ARG A 85 11.29 -5.15 23.55
N VAL A 86 10.79 -4.14 24.27
CA VAL A 86 9.37 -4.01 24.62
C VAL A 86 8.65 -3.26 23.49
N PHE A 87 7.58 -3.84 22.99
CA PHE A 87 6.64 -3.22 22.08
C PHE A 87 5.34 -2.95 22.81
N LYS A 88 4.68 -1.84 22.51
CA LYS A 88 3.40 -1.43 23.10
C LYS A 88 2.38 -1.08 22.02
N ASN A 89 1.11 -0.98 22.42
CA ASN A 89 0.09 -0.35 21.60
C ASN A 89 0.30 1.18 21.59
N TYR A 90 -0.49 1.90 20.78
CA TYR A 90 -0.46 3.36 20.80
C TYR A 90 -0.95 3.92 22.14
N ASP A 91 -0.53 5.14 22.47
CA ASP A 91 -0.90 5.78 23.73
C ASP A 91 -2.42 5.95 23.84
N ASN A 92 -2.99 5.68 25.01
CA ASN A 92 -4.42 5.64 25.28
C ASN A 92 -5.18 4.55 24.49
N TYR A 93 -4.54 3.41 24.20
CA TYR A 93 -5.23 2.25 23.66
C TYR A 93 -6.38 1.85 24.58
N PRO A 94 -7.62 1.64 24.07
CA PRO A 94 -8.77 1.36 24.92
C PRO A 94 -8.61 0.02 25.64
N ALA A 95 -8.80 0.02 26.99
CA ALA A 95 -8.70 -1.21 27.79
C ALA A 95 -9.70 -2.29 27.32
N SER A 96 -10.87 -1.89 26.80
CA SER A 96 -11.86 -2.79 26.20
C SER A 96 -11.40 -3.49 24.93
N GLY A 97 -10.29 -3.05 24.33
CA GLY A 97 -9.64 -3.69 23.18
C GLY A 97 -8.55 -4.69 23.57
N LEU A 98 -8.26 -4.87 24.85
CA LEU A 98 -7.27 -5.85 25.36
C LEU A 98 -7.92 -7.21 25.59
N GLY A 99 -7.07 -8.25 25.67
CA GLY A 99 -7.47 -9.63 25.93
C GLY A 99 -7.46 -10.50 24.67
N GLU A 100 -8.13 -11.64 24.72
CA GLU A 100 -8.32 -12.54 23.59
C GLU A 100 -9.44 -11.98 22.70
N ILE A 101 -9.08 -11.47 21.54
CA ILE A 101 -10.00 -10.78 20.61
C ILE A 101 -9.88 -11.37 19.20
N PRO A 102 -10.94 -11.34 18.39
CA PRO A 102 -10.86 -11.76 17.00
C PRO A 102 -9.82 -10.93 16.22
N LEU A 103 -9.12 -11.55 15.26
CA LEU A 103 -8.13 -10.89 14.42
C LEU A 103 -8.72 -9.66 13.72
N ARG A 104 -9.99 -9.70 13.27
CA ARG A 104 -10.68 -8.54 12.71
C ARG A 104 -10.78 -7.38 13.70
N THR A 105 -11.01 -7.67 14.99
CA THR A 105 -11.08 -6.65 16.05
C THR A 105 -9.69 -6.07 16.34
N ALA A 106 -8.65 -6.93 16.34
CA ALA A 106 -7.26 -6.48 16.46
C ALA A 106 -6.86 -5.55 15.32
N LEU A 107 -7.31 -5.82 14.08
CA LEU A 107 -7.09 -4.93 12.93
C LEU A 107 -7.89 -3.63 13.07
N ALA A 108 -9.16 -3.71 13.47
CA ALA A 108 -10.06 -2.56 13.65
C ALA A 108 -9.49 -1.55 14.65
N ASN A 109 -9.07 -2.01 15.81
CA ASN A 109 -8.45 -1.20 16.87
C ASN A 109 -6.95 -0.98 16.67
N SER A 110 -6.37 -1.58 15.63
CA SER A 110 -4.93 -1.45 15.34
C SER A 110 -4.02 -1.95 16.48
N CYS A 111 -4.38 -3.04 17.19
CA CYS A 111 -3.56 -3.63 18.25
C CYS A 111 -2.18 -4.05 17.73
N ASN A 112 -1.10 -3.47 18.24
CA ASN A 112 0.26 -3.83 17.84
C ASN A 112 0.65 -5.20 18.40
N THR A 113 0.38 -5.40 19.67
CA THR A 113 0.82 -6.59 20.39
C THR A 113 0.16 -7.85 19.85
N ALA A 114 -1.11 -7.78 19.43
CA ALA A 114 -1.81 -8.89 18.80
C ALA A 114 -1.11 -9.36 17.51
N PHE A 115 -0.71 -8.41 16.64
CA PHE A 115 -0.01 -8.75 15.41
C PHE A 115 1.41 -9.26 15.67
N ILE A 116 2.15 -8.63 16.58
CA ILE A 116 3.51 -9.05 16.96
C ILE A 116 3.51 -10.44 17.61
N SER A 117 2.50 -10.78 18.41
CA SER A 117 2.38 -12.09 19.06
C SER A 117 2.22 -13.24 18.07
N GLN A 118 1.73 -12.96 16.85
CA GLN A 118 1.59 -13.95 15.78
C GLN A 118 2.85 -14.11 14.90
N ARG A 119 3.96 -13.44 15.20
CA ARG A 119 5.19 -13.44 14.39
C ARG A 119 5.77 -14.84 14.13
N ASP A 120 5.56 -15.78 15.04
CA ASP A 120 6.10 -17.13 14.90
C ASP A 120 5.28 -18.00 13.91
N LEU A 121 4.09 -17.53 13.49
CA LEU A 121 3.25 -18.18 12.46
C LEU A 121 3.66 -17.82 11.05
N VAL A 122 4.32 -16.69 10.84
CA VAL A 122 4.74 -16.19 9.53
C VAL A 122 6.20 -15.77 9.57
N SER A 123 6.98 -16.21 8.61
CA SER A 123 8.37 -15.77 8.47
C SER A 123 8.44 -14.35 7.88
N GLN A 124 9.62 -13.74 7.95
CA GLN A 124 9.87 -12.46 7.26
C GLN A 124 9.68 -12.59 5.73
N ALA A 125 10.01 -13.76 5.16
CA ALA A 125 9.79 -14.05 3.76
C ALA A 125 8.30 -14.15 3.41
N ASP A 126 7.46 -14.73 4.29
CA ASP A 126 6.00 -14.78 4.10
C ASP A 126 5.38 -13.37 4.12
N LEU A 127 5.89 -12.47 4.98
CA LEU A 127 5.50 -11.04 4.94
C LEU A 127 5.86 -10.39 3.62
N ALA A 128 7.06 -10.64 3.09
CA ALA A 128 7.49 -10.10 1.80
C ALA A 128 6.64 -10.67 0.64
N ASP A 129 6.29 -11.96 0.69
CA ASP A 129 5.42 -12.58 -0.31
C ASP A 129 3.98 -12.05 -0.25
N ALA A 130 3.44 -11.81 0.95
CA ALA A 130 2.15 -11.16 1.12
C ALA A 130 2.17 -9.71 0.64
N ALA A 131 3.26 -8.98 0.90
CA ALA A 131 3.48 -7.63 0.40
C ALA A 131 3.49 -7.60 -1.14
N ALA A 132 4.23 -8.50 -1.77
CA ALA A 132 4.28 -8.64 -3.23
C ALA A 132 2.91 -8.97 -3.82
N ALA A 133 2.11 -9.82 -3.17
CA ALA A 133 0.74 -10.14 -3.60
C ALA A 133 -0.18 -8.92 -3.60
N LEU A 134 0.08 -7.95 -2.72
CA LEU A 134 -0.63 -6.67 -2.63
C LEU A 134 0.09 -5.53 -3.38
N GLY A 135 1.15 -5.85 -4.13
CA GLY A 135 1.83 -4.90 -5.00
C GLY A 135 2.97 -4.10 -4.37
N VAL A 136 3.35 -4.39 -3.13
CA VAL A 136 4.49 -3.74 -2.46
C VAL A 136 5.80 -4.46 -2.83
N GLY A 137 6.80 -3.69 -3.25
CA GLY A 137 8.11 -4.22 -3.67
C GLY A 137 8.11 -4.88 -5.05
N VAL A 138 7.02 -4.75 -5.80
CA VAL A 138 6.90 -5.24 -7.18
C VAL A 138 7.22 -4.11 -8.13
N ALA A 139 8.14 -4.34 -9.08
CA ALA A 139 8.43 -3.34 -10.10
C ALA A 139 7.24 -3.20 -11.05
N TYR A 140 6.75 -1.98 -11.23
CA TYR A 140 5.70 -1.64 -12.20
C TYR A 140 6.23 -0.64 -13.22
N ASP A 141 5.81 -0.81 -14.46
CA ASP A 141 5.91 0.26 -15.45
C ASP A 141 4.63 1.09 -15.39
N THR A 142 4.64 2.09 -14.51
CA THR A 142 3.53 3.03 -14.34
C THR A 142 3.54 4.17 -15.35
N GLY A 143 4.55 4.22 -16.21
CA GLY A 143 4.80 5.34 -17.13
C GLY A 143 5.56 6.52 -16.50
N TYR A 144 5.98 6.40 -15.23
CA TYR A 144 6.81 7.39 -14.53
C TYR A 144 7.58 6.74 -13.37
N SER A 145 8.57 7.46 -12.82
CA SER A 145 9.34 6.97 -11.70
C SER A 145 8.51 6.91 -10.42
N GLY A 146 8.46 5.73 -9.78
CA GLY A 146 7.75 5.51 -8.54
C GLY A 146 8.47 4.52 -7.63
N PHE A 147 8.36 4.73 -6.33
CA PHE A 147 8.78 3.79 -5.31
C PHE A 147 7.56 3.00 -4.83
N VAL A 148 7.57 1.72 -5.10
CA VAL A 148 6.43 0.82 -4.79
C VAL A 148 6.62 0.08 -3.45
N GLY A 149 7.48 0.60 -2.59
CA GLY A 149 7.75 0.03 -1.27
C GLY A 149 8.87 -1.01 -1.27
N SER A 150 9.30 -1.35 -0.06
CA SER A 150 10.31 -2.37 0.20
C SER A 150 10.01 -3.14 1.48
N VAL A 151 10.05 -4.46 1.39
CA VAL A 151 9.93 -5.37 2.54
C VAL A 151 11.11 -6.35 2.46
N PRO A 152 12.06 -6.27 3.40
CA PRO A 152 13.17 -7.23 3.43
C PRO A 152 12.66 -8.66 3.57
N ARG A 153 13.33 -9.61 2.93
CA ARG A 153 13.00 -11.04 3.03
C ARG A 153 13.66 -11.72 4.25
N GLU A 154 14.63 -11.06 4.87
CA GLU A 154 15.35 -11.51 6.05
C GLU A 154 15.32 -10.42 7.12
N ALA A 155 15.24 -10.81 8.37
CA ALA A 155 15.23 -9.91 9.52
C ALA A 155 15.71 -10.64 10.78
N THR A 156 16.27 -9.89 11.73
CA THR A 156 16.44 -10.37 13.11
C THR A 156 15.07 -10.51 13.77
N LYS A 157 14.99 -11.21 14.91
CA LYS A 157 13.72 -11.39 15.64
C LYS A 157 13.02 -10.06 15.94
N THR A 158 13.79 -9.07 16.40
CA THR A 158 13.25 -7.74 16.73
C THR A 158 12.83 -6.96 15.47
N GLU A 159 13.59 -7.05 14.38
CA GLU A 159 13.23 -6.43 13.10
C GLU A 159 11.98 -7.08 12.51
N HIS A 160 11.86 -8.41 12.60
CA HIS A 160 10.66 -9.12 12.18
C HIS A 160 9.43 -8.68 12.96
N ALA A 161 9.53 -8.60 14.30
CA ALA A 161 8.46 -8.08 15.13
C ALA A 161 8.04 -6.65 14.75
N ALA A 162 9.01 -5.78 14.45
CA ALA A 162 8.73 -4.44 13.93
C ALA A 162 8.07 -4.47 12.55
N SER A 163 8.50 -5.37 11.67
CA SER A 163 7.92 -5.55 10.32
C SER A 163 6.44 -5.96 10.38
N MET A 164 6.03 -6.77 11.39
CA MET A 164 4.63 -7.17 11.59
C MET A 164 3.67 -5.98 11.75
N ILE A 165 4.18 -4.82 12.11
CA ILE A 165 3.41 -3.59 12.32
C ILE A 165 3.85 -2.44 11.39
N GLY A 166 4.60 -2.77 10.32
CA GLY A 166 5.01 -1.81 9.31
C GLY A 166 6.07 -0.82 9.76
N GLN A 167 6.95 -1.25 10.66
CA GLN A 167 8.10 -0.48 11.16
C GLN A 167 9.42 -1.20 10.84
N GLY A 168 10.51 -0.74 11.42
CA GLY A 168 11.84 -1.28 11.16
C GLY A 168 12.33 -0.90 9.77
N LYS A 169 12.64 -1.89 8.94
CA LYS A 169 13.17 -1.69 7.58
C LYS A 169 12.08 -1.70 6.49
N VAL A 170 10.81 -1.83 6.87
CA VAL A 170 9.70 -1.73 5.91
C VAL A 170 9.50 -0.27 5.52
N THR A 171 9.50 0.00 4.22
CA THR A 171 9.27 1.35 3.67
C THR A 171 8.20 1.33 2.60
N ALA A 172 7.44 2.40 2.51
CA ALA A 172 6.34 2.57 1.56
C ALA A 172 6.26 4.03 1.08
N SER A 173 5.64 4.24 -0.08
CA SER A 173 5.17 5.53 -0.58
C SER A 173 3.65 5.62 -0.47
N ALA A 174 3.08 6.80 -0.65
CA ALA A 174 1.63 6.93 -0.77
C ALA A 174 1.10 6.10 -1.96
N LEU A 175 1.85 6.07 -3.07
CA LEU A 175 1.55 5.22 -4.22
C LEU A 175 1.46 3.74 -3.83
N SER A 176 2.48 3.20 -3.16
CA SER A 176 2.49 1.77 -2.80
C SER A 176 1.33 1.41 -1.87
N MET A 177 0.99 2.28 -0.92
CA MET A 177 -0.13 2.03 -0.02
C MET A 177 -1.50 2.19 -0.69
N ALA A 178 -1.62 3.07 -1.69
CA ALA A 178 -2.81 3.14 -2.56
C ALA A 178 -2.96 1.85 -3.40
N ILE A 179 -1.86 1.32 -3.94
CA ILE A 179 -1.83 0.03 -4.67
C ILE A 179 -2.32 -1.11 -3.78
N VAL A 180 -1.85 -1.18 -2.52
CA VAL A 180 -2.30 -2.21 -1.55
C VAL A 180 -3.82 -2.21 -1.43
N VAL A 181 -4.43 -1.06 -1.18
CA VAL A 181 -5.88 -0.98 -1.00
C VAL A 181 -6.62 -1.22 -2.32
N ALA A 182 -6.13 -0.65 -3.42
CA ALA A 182 -6.71 -0.89 -4.74
C ALA A 182 -6.69 -2.37 -5.12
N THR A 183 -5.61 -3.10 -4.83
CA THR A 183 -5.48 -4.55 -5.05
C THR A 183 -6.48 -5.33 -4.21
N VAL A 184 -6.68 -4.96 -2.93
CA VAL A 184 -7.69 -5.57 -2.06
C VAL A 184 -9.10 -5.35 -2.61
N VAL A 185 -9.41 -4.16 -3.09
CA VAL A 185 -10.74 -3.83 -3.67
C VAL A 185 -10.94 -4.54 -5.01
N HIS A 186 -9.91 -4.54 -5.87
CA HIS A 186 -9.94 -5.24 -7.17
C HIS A 186 -10.16 -6.75 -7.02
N GLY A 187 -9.61 -7.35 -5.97
CA GLY A 187 -9.78 -8.77 -5.66
C GLY A 187 -8.77 -9.71 -6.31
N SER A 188 -7.80 -9.19 -7.03
CA SER A 188 -6.69 -9.91 -7.64
C SER A 188 -5.51 -8.95 -7.89
N THR A 189 -4.40 -9.47 -8.43
CA THR A 189 -3.23 -8.63 -8.76
C THR A 189 -3.63 -7.45 -9.64
N LEU A 190 -3.33 -6.24 -9.18
CA LEU A 190 -3.58 -5.00 -9.89
C LEU A 190 -2.30 -4.50 -10.55
N LEU A 191 -2.41 -4.01 -11.78
CA LEU A 191 -1.34 -3.30 -12.49
C LEU A 191 -1.66 -1.80 -12.49
N PRO A 192 -1.03 -1.02 -11.59
CA PRO A 192 -1.25 0.42 -11.56
C PRO A 192 -0.68 1.10 -12.81
N ARG A 193 -1.40 2.09 -13.35
CA ARG A 193 -1.00 2.82 -14.56
C ARG A 193 -1.44 4.28 -14.49
N LEU A 194 -0.59 5.19 -14.94
CA LEU A 194 -0.91 6.61 -15.04
C LEU A 194 -1.48 6.97 -16.42
N VAL A 195 -1.03 6.26 -17.46
CA VAL A 195 -1.41 6.53 -18.87
C VAL A 195 -1.98 5.25 -19.47
N GLU A 196 -3.08 5.36 -20.22
CA GLU A 196 -3.57 4.25 -21.03
C GLU A 196 -2.52 3.88 -22.07
N ARG A 197 -2.09 2.61 -22.06
CA ARG A 197 -1.28 2.10 -23.15
C ARG A 197 -2.17 1.99 -24.38
N PRO A 198 -1.75 2.51 -25.56
CA PRO A 198 -2.43 2.20 -26.79
C PRO A 198 -2.49 0.67 -26.93
N SER A 199 -3.66 0.13 -27.18
CA SER A 199 -3.79 -1.29 -27.51
C SER A 199 -2.93 -1.55 -28.74
N VAL A 200 -1.84 -2.30 -28.57
CA VAL A 200 -1.07 -2.81 -29.72
C VAL A 200 -2.02 -3.76 -30.44
N PRO A 201 -2.40 -3.49 -31.70
CA PRO A 201 -3.22 -4.44 -32.44
C PRO A 201 -2.47 -5.75 -32.46
N THR A 202 -3.09 -6.83 -32.01
CA THR A 202 -2.54 -8.18 -32.15
C THR A 202 -2.31 -8.39 -33.62
N ALA A 203 -1.03 -8.45 -34.04
CA ALA A 203 -0.68 -8.69 -35.42
C ALA A 203 -1.37 -9.99 -35.85
N ALA A 204 -2.30 -9.85 -36.80
CA ALA A 204 -2.92 -10.98 -37.45
C ALA A 204 -1.78 -11.84 -38.00
N LYS A 205 -1.86 -13.14 -37.76
CA LYS A 205 -0.92 -14.12 -38.35
C LYS A 205 -0.93 -13.89 -39.86
N SER A 206 0.12 -13.30 -40.38
CA SER A 206 0.33 -13.26 -41.82
C SER A 206 0.90 -14.62 -42.24
N ASP A 207 0.09 -15.41 -42.93
CA ASP A 207 0.55 -16.52 -43.75
C ASP A 207 1.51 -15.98 -44.79
N THR A 208 2.79 -16.33 -44.64
CA THR A 208 3.80 -15.95 -45.63
C THR A 208 3.94 -17.09 -46.63
N PRO A 209 3.76 -16.83 -47.95
CA PRO A 209 4.25 -17.73 -48.97
C PRO A 209 5.77 -17.51 -49.15
N GLN A 210 6.49 -18.59 -49.08
CA GLN A 210 7.92 -18.70 -49.32
C GLN A 210 8.22 -18.40 -50.79
N ALA A 211 9.09 -17.43 -51.08
CA ALA A 211 9.71 -17.26 -52.40
C ALA A 211 11.20 -16.91 -52.26
N SER A 212 11.94 -17.65 -53.03
CA SER A 212 13.37 -17.81 -53.33
C SER A 212 14.17 -16.50 -53.45
N SER A 213 15.45 -16.62 -52.96
CA SER A 213 16.54 -15.66 -53.15
C SER A 213 16.93 -15.41 -54.61
N PRO A 214 17.56 -14.26 -54.94
CA PRO A 214 18.99 -14.31 -55.29
C PRO A 214 19.84 -13.18 -54.62
N THR A 215 21.08 -13.52 -54.50
CA THR A 215 22.28 -12.80 -54.08
C THR A 215 22.50 -11.49 -54.84
N THR A 216 22.88 -10.38 -54.19
CA THR A 216 23.98 -9.48 -54.61
C THR A 216 24.17 -8.27 -53.67
N SER A 217 25.44 -8.14 -53.19
CA SER A 217 26.20 -6.90 -52.87
C SER A 217 25.71 -5.93 -51.82
N ALA A 218 26.49 -5.78 -50.74
CA ALA A 218 26.45 -4.68 -49.79
C ALA A 218 26.76 -3.31 -50.43
N PRO A 219 26.22 -2.22 -49.85
CA PRO A 219 27.09 -1.26 -49.21
C PRO A 219 26.59 -0.70 -47.90
N THR A 220 27.54 -0.42 -47.03
CA THR A 220 27.69 0.66 -46.06
C THR A 220 26.61 0.87 -44.98
N ALA A 221 27.04 0.70 -43.72
CA ALA A 221 26.35 0.97 -42.46
C ALA A 221 25.66 2.35 -42.42
N SER A 222 24.36 2.30 -42.22
CA SER A 222 23.59 3.39 -41.62
C SER A 222 23.16 2.92 -40.23
N SER A 223 23.56 3.64 -39.21
CA SER A 223 23.20 3.39 -37.82
C SER A 223 21.67 3.40 -37.66
N ALA A 224 21.09 2.20 -37.48
CA ALA A 224 19.70 2.06 -37.11
C ALA A 224 19.47 2.70 -35.72
N PRO A 225 18.38 3.41 -35.47
CA PRO A 225 18.04 3.89 -34.14
C PRO A 225 17.88 2.68 -33.23
N THR A 226 18.59 2.71 -32.09
CA THR A 226 18.52 1.71 -31.03
C THR A 226 17.05 1.56 -30.63
N ALA A 227 16.45 0.43 -30.91
CA ALA A 227 15.09 0.13 -30.49
C ALA A 227 15.04 0.22 -28.95
N THR A 228 14.21 1.13 -28.44
CA THR A 228 13.88 1.20 -27.02
C THR A 228 13.36 -0.19 -26.60
N PRO A 229 13.95 -0.81 -25.56
CA PRO A 229 13.50 -2.13 -25.11
C PRO A 229 12.00 -2.07 -24.78
N ALA A 230 11.23 -3.04 -25.26
CA ALA A 230 9.83 -3.18 -24.94
C ALA A 230 9.67 -3.23 -23.43
N PRO A 231 8.70 -2.52 -22.83
CA PRO A 231 8.49 -2.52 -21.40
C PRO A 231 8.25 -3.95 -20.91
N THR A 232 9.12 -4.42 -20.03
CA THR A 232 9.02 -5.73 -19.42
C THR A 232 7.87 -5.70 -18.41
N VAL A 233 6.82 -6.48 -18.63
CA VAL A 233 5.77 -6.68 -17.61
C VAL A 233 6.45 -7.36 -16.41
N PRO A 234 6.33 -6.84 -15.19
CA PRO A 234 6.91 -7.46 -14.01
C PRO A 234 6.40 -8.89 -13.86
N PRO A 235 7.22 -9.83 -13.39
CA PRO A 235 6.75 -11.16 -13.07
C PRO A 235 5.64 -11.08 -12.02
N ALA A 236 4.56 -11.83 -12.25
CA ALA A 236 3.49 -11.94 -11.26
C ALA A 236 4.04 -12.44 -9.93
N PRO A 237 3.47 -12.02 -8.76
CA PRO A 237 3.90 -12.53 -7.48
C PRO A 237 3.72 -14.05 -7.43
N ALA A 238 4.66 -14.76 -6.77
CA ALA A 238 4.66 -16.22 -6.69
C ALA A 238 3.34 -16.79 -6.11
N LYS A 239 2.69 -16.01 -5.24
CA LYS A 239 1.35 -16.30 -4.67
C LYS A 239 0.46 -15.07 -4.86
N PRO A 240 -0.25 -14.93 -5.98
CA PRO A 240 -1.19 -13.83 -6.20
C PRO A 240 -2.29 -13.77 -5.12
N LEU A 241 -2.89 -12.60 -4.93
CA LEU A 241 -4.07 -12.44 -4.08
C LEU A 241 -5.24 -13.23 -4.66
N THR A 242 -5.92 -14.01 -3.81
CA THR A 242 -7.15 -14.72 -4.18
C THR A 242 -8.39 -13.89 -3.85
N ALA A 243 -9.50 -14.16 -4.56
CA ALA A 243 -10.77 -13.49 -4.31
C ALA A 243 -11.27 -13.70 -2.86
N ALA A 244 -11.05 -14.87 -2.28
CA ALA A 244 -11.45 -15.17 -0.89
C ALA A 244 -10.64 -14.33 0.12
N GLU A 245 -9.31 -14.23 -0.06
CA GLU A 245 -8.44 -13.39 0.76
C GLU A 245 -8.84 -11.90 0.65
N ALA A 246 -9.15 -11.44 -0.56
CA ALA A 246 -9.60 -10.07 -0.80
C ALA A 246 -10.93 -9.77 -0.09
N VAL A 247 -11.89 -10.68 -0.14
CA VAL A 247 -13.18 -10.55 0.59
C VAL A 247 -12.92 -10.47 2.10
N ALA A 248 -12.09 -11.35 2.64
CA ALA A 248 -11.74 -11.33 4.07
C ALA A 248 -11.09 -9.99 4.47
N LEU A 249 -10.11 -9.52 3.70
CA LEU A 249 -9.44 -8.23 3.96
C LEU A 249 -10.42 -7.05 3.86
N ARG A 250 -11.28 -6.98 2.84
CA ARG A 250 -12.30 -5.92 2.73
C ARG A 250 -13.22 -5.90 3.94
N THR A 251 -13.72 -7.05 4.36
CA THR A 251 -14.58 -7.17 5.55
C THR A 251 -13.87 -6.67 6.81
N MET A 252 -12.60 -7.05 7.00
CA MET A 252 -11.81 -6.57 8.12
C MET A 252 -11.57 -5.06 8.06
N LEU A 253 -11.32 -4.49 6.88
CA LEU A 253 -11.12 -3.04 6.68
C LEU A 253 -12.40 -2.25 6.88
N SER A 254 -13.57 -2.79 6.53
CA SER A 254 -14.87 -2.18 6.85
C SER A 254 -15.09 -2.08 8.36
N GLY A 255 -14.65 -3.09 9.13
CA GLY A 255 -14.67 -3.05 10.60
C GLY A 255 -13.81 -1.92 11.20
N VAL A 256 -12.75 -1.49 10.52
CA VAL A 256 -11.94 -0.33 10.97
C VAL A 256 -12.76 0.97 10.93
N VAL A 257 -13.68 1.09 9.97
CA VAL A 257 -14.57 2.26 9.85
C VAL A 257 -15.75 2.14 10.80
N SER A 258 -16.43 0.98 10.87
CA SER A 258 -17.65 0.83 11.69
C SER A 258 -17.35 0.86 13.19
N ASP A 259 -16.30 0.16 13.64
CA ASP A 259 -16.07 -0.11 15.05
C ASP A 259 -14.68 0.30 15.55
N GLY A 260 -13.77 0.65 14.61
CA GLY A 260 -12.34 0.78 14.90
C GLY A 260 -11.79 2.21 14.87
N SER A 261 -10.52 2.31 14.53
CA SER A 261 -9.72 3.53 14.59
C SER A 261 -10.03 4.57 13.50
N ALA A 262 -10.86 4.24 12.49
CA ALA A 262 -11.27 5.15 11.41
C ALA A 262 -12.75 5.51 11.45
N ARG A 263 -13.40 5.51 12.62
CA ARG A 263 -14.83 5.87 12.77
C ARG A 263 -15.19 7.27 12.26
N SER A 264 -14.23 8.17 12.17
CA SER A 264 -14.40 9.50 11.55
C SER A 264 -14.75 9.42 10.05
N LEU A 265 -14.56 8.25 9.41
CA LEU A 265 -14.90 8.02 8.02
C LEU A 265 -16.25 7.30 7.81
N ILE A 266 -17.06 7.13 8.88
CA ILE A 266 -18.42 6.56 8.75
C ILE A 266 -19.23 7.42 7.76
N GLY A 267 -19.86 6.76 6.78
CA GLY A 267 -20.60 7.40 5.70
C GLY A 267 -19.73 8.07 4.62
N VAL A 268 -18.39 7.99 4.76
CA VAL A 268 -17.43 8.57 3.80
C VAL A 268 -16.63 7.48 3.09
N ALA A 269 -16.25 6.42 3.79
CA ALA A 269 -15.49 5.30 3.24
C ALA A 269 -16.14 3.97 3.60
N ASP A 270 -15.99 2.96 2.72
CA ASP A 270 -16.48 1.61 2.93
C ASP A 270 -15.51 0.77 3.77
N GLY A 271 -14.24 1.13 3.75
CA GLY A 271 -13.20 0.54 4.57
C GLY A 271 -11.97 1.41 4.62
N ALA A 272 -11.15 1.24 5.67
CA ALA A 272 -9.97 2.06 5.88
C ALA A 272 -8.94 1.35 6.78
N LYS A 273 -7.73 1.93 6.86
CA LYS A 273 -6.74 1.63 7.88
C LYS A 273 -5.93 2.86 8.23
N THR A 274 -5.84 3.16 9.51
CA THR A 274 -4.97 4.20 10.07
C THR A 274 -3.53 3.69 10.20
N GLY A 275 -2.56 4.56 10.02
CA GLY A 275 -1.15 4.30 10.29
C GLY A 275 -0.53 5.45 11.08
N THR A 276 0.31 5.08 12.01
CA THR A 276 1.14 5.98 12.82
C THR A 276 2.49 5.31 12.95
N ALA A 277 3.55 5.96 12.50
CA ALA A 277 4.91 5.44 12.57
C ALA A 277 5.82 6.47 13.20
N GLU A 278 6.45 6.09 14.32
CA GLU A 278 7.43 6.94 14.97
C GLU A 278 8.77 6.90 14.21
N TYR A 279 9.41 8.05 14.11
CA TYR A 279 10.76 8.19 13.58
C TYR A 279 11.53 9.25 14.37
N TYR A 280 12.85 9.14 14.37
CA TYR A 280 13.70 10.07 15.11
C TYR A 280 14.37 11.05 14.13
N ALA A 281 14.12 12.34 14.32
CA ALA A 281 14.73 13.39 13.51
C ALA A 281 14.95 14.65 14.36
N SER A 282 16.03 15.37 14.10
CA SER A 282 16.35 16.64 14.75
C SER A 282 16.32 16.57 16.29
N GLY A 283 16.77 15.43 16.87
CA GLY A 283 16.85 15.26 18.33
C GLY A 283 15.51 14.93 19.00
N THR A 284 14.43 14.74 18.26
CA THR A 284 13.08 14.45 18.80
C THR A 284 12.43 13.28 18.08
N THR A 285 11.52 12.60 18.79
CA THR A 285 10.64 11.62 18.16
C THR A 285 9.50 12.35 17.46
N LYS A 286 9.35 12.10 16.17
CA LYS A 286 8.30 12.60 15.31
C LYS A 286 7.42 11.46 14.82
N VAL A 287 6.31 11.78 14.17
CA VAL A 287 5.30 10.81 13.76
C VAL A 287 4.91 11.02 12.31
N HIS A 288 5.10 10.00 11.49
CA HIS A 288 4.41 9.89 10.20
C HIS A 288 2.95 9.52 10.40
N ALA A 289 2.05 10.27 9.80
CA ALA A 289 0.62 9.99 9.82
C ALA A 289 0.14 9.45 8.47
N TRP A 290 -0.52 8.29 8.50
CA TRP A 290 -1.04 7.60 7.32
C TRP A 290 -2.53 7.32 7.44
N MET A 291 -3.24 7.42 6.35
CA MET A 291 -4.60 6.89 6.20
C MET A 291 -4.74 6.28 4.81
N VAL A 292 -5.19 5.04 4.76
CA VAL A 292 -5.65 4.43 3.53
C VAL A 292 -7.14 4.12 3.64
N ALA A 293 -7.88 4.27 2.55
CA ALA A 293 -9.31 4.01 2.53
C ALA A 293 -9.78 3.64 1.13
N PHE A 294 -10.98 3.08 1.04
CA PHE A 294 -11.69 2.90 -0.23
C PHE A 294 -13.16 3.24 -0.09
N ARG A 295 -13.75 3.67 -1.20
CA ARG A 295 -15.18 3.90 -1.37
C ARG A 295 -15.59 3.53 -2.79
N GLY A 296 -16.46 2.53 -2.96
CA GLY A 296 -16.83 2.01 -4.26
C GLY A 296 -15.60 1.64 -5.08
N ASP A 297 -15.48 2.19 -6.29
CA ASP A 297 -14.36 1.98 -7.21
C ASP A 297 -13.27 3.06 -7.06
N LEU A 298 -12.95 3.42 -5.84
CA LEU A 298 -11.90 4.39 -5.53
C LEU A 298 -11.12 3.95 -4.30
N ALA A 299 -9.80 3.80 -4.43
CA ALA A 299 -8.85 3.55 -3.36
C ALA A 299 -7.95 4.78 -3.19
N VAL A 300 -7.70 5.17 -1.94
CA VAL A 300 -6.92 6.37 -1.63
C VAL A 300 -5.93 6.11 -0.50
N ALA A 301 -4.74 6.70 -0.60
CA ALA A 301 -3.75 6.76 0.46
C ALA A 301 -3.31 8.20 0.68
N ALA A 302 -3.32 8.66 1.92
CA ALA A 302 -2.75 9.93 2.33
C ALA A 302 -1.60 9.71 3.32
N TYR A 303 -0.54 10.47 3.13
CA TYR A 303 0.65 10.51 3.96
C TYR A 303 0.93 11.94 4.39
N VAL A 304 1.27 12.13 5.66
CA VAL A 304 1.78 13.40 6.20
C VAL A 304 3.07 13.10 6.94
N GLU A 305 4.14 13.79 6.57
CA GLU A 305 5.48 13.53 7.10
C GLU A 305 5.56 13.78 8.61
N GLU A 306 4.94 14.85 9.08
CA GLU A 306 4.93 15.23 10.49
C GLU A 306 3.50 15.48 10.96
N GLY A 307 2.95 14.55 11.72
CA GLY A 307 1.57 14.59 12.18
C GLY A 307 1.40 14.09 13.61
N VAL A 308 0.15 14.03 14.06
CA VAL A 308 -0.21 13.51 15.40
C VAL A 308 -0.55 12.03 15.36
N SER A 309 -1.40 11.64 14.41
CA SER A 309 -1.78 10.23 14.16
C SER A 309 -2.49 10.12 12.82
N GLY A 310 -2.61 8.89 12.30
CA GLY A 310 -3.33 8.65 11.06
C GLY A 310 -4.76 9.17 11.08
N SER A 311 -5.52 8.90 12.15
CA SER A 311 -6.92 9.33 12.28
C SER A 311 -7.07 10.84 12.41
N LYS A 312 -6.16 11.52 13.12
CA LYS A 312 -6.26 12.96 13.39
C LYS A 312 -5.66 13.83 12.28
N THR A 313 -4.64 13.34 11.57
CA THR A 313 -3.91 14.14 10.58
C THR A 313 -4.22 13.73 9.15
N ALA A 314 -4.02 12.47 8.78
CA ALA A 314 -4.26 11.98 7.42
C ALA A 314 -5.74 11.67 7.15
N GLY A 315 -6.51 11.29 8.17
CA GLY A 315 -7.95 11.00 8.06
C GLY A 315 -8.78 12.15 7.50
N PRO A 316 -8.64 13.39 7.99
CA PRO A 316 -9.33 14.55 7.44
C PRO A 316 -9.03 14.80 5.95
N LEU A 317 -7.80 14.55 5.48
CA LEU A 317 -7.41 14.68 4.07
C LEU A 317 -8.13 13.64 3.21
N VAL A 318 -8.15 12.38 3.65
CA VAL A 318 -8.90 11.31 2.97
C VAL A 318 -10.39 11.63 2.93
N ALA A 319 -10.95 12.11 4.05
CA ALA A 319 -12.38 12.50 4.12
C ALA A 319 -12.71 13.64 3.16
N ALA A 320 -11.87 14.68 3.10
CA ALA A 320 -12.05 15.82 2.21
C ALA A 320 -11.99 15.40 0.75
N PHE A 321 -11.00 14.59 0.38
CA PHE A 321 -10.84 14.08 -0.97
C PHE A 321 -12.04 13.21 -1.39
N LEU A 322 -12.45 12.22 -0.58
CA LEU A 322 -13.57 11.33 -0.90
C LEU A 322 -14.92 12.04 -0.99
N LYS A 323 -15.10 13.15 -0.26
CA LYS A 323 -16.31 14.00 -0.34
C LYS A 323 -16.26 14.93 -1.55
N GLY A 324 -15.09 15.47 -1.87
CA GLY A 324 -14.92 16.40 -2.99
C GLY A 324 -14.91 15.70 -4.36
N TYR A 325 -14.48 14.45 -4.40
CA TYR A 325 -14.50 13.61 -5.59
C TYR A 325 -15.65 12.60 -5.50
N ALA A 326 -16.87 13.07 -5.74
CA ALA A 326 -18.02 12.22 -6.06
C ALA A 326 -17.95 11.92 -7.56
N GLY A 327 -17.23 10.86 -7.91
CA GLY A 327 -16.96 10.46 -9.29
C GLY A 327 -18.15 9.90 -10.01
#